data_7a0e52cd773616bb62341928c54ddd29
#
_entry.id   7a0e52cd773616bb62341928c54ddd29
#
_cell.length_a   1.000
_cell.length_b   1.000
_cell.length_c   1.000
_cell.angle_alpha   90.00
_cell.angle_beta   90.00
_cell.angle_gamma   90.00
#
_symmetry.space_group_name_H-M   'P 1'
#
loop_
_entity.id
_entity.type
_entity.pdbx_description
1 polymer ?
#
loop_
_entity_poly.entity_id
_entity_poly.type
_entity_poly.pdbx_seq_one_letter_code
_entity_poly.pdbx_strand_id
1 'polypeptide(L)'
;MVPRVIGTGNDKRGLGRWAWTRLRGKDRAITIISAYRPCKPSTSGVQTVYQQHLRALPVHQEPRQQFLVDLKECIQEHQAQGDNIILGIDLNDPAQRYDINKFFEELNMKEAIQSLHCGQRPPVTNILNDSEYPIDGIWCSIGLTATRAGYSKFREGIPSDHRVLWVEFVLQEVFGSSDKINKKVTLLKASDPRDIMKYIHRIKKEMKIVQCLDKMKELQAIITDCFTPLHEQQYNKLLKYIIVTRKHIKHKLRHVFRGEVEWSPKYKLTKDVKRLWDQLRKYRKGKVTGKRISLTSIRRLMRQTKLHKALESTMGEIEVKLREAKKDFRDIKKMPKNYI
;
A
#
# COMPACT_ATOMS: atom_id res chain seq x y z
N MET A 1 14.20 6.76 9.60
CA MET A 1 14.98 6.92 8.34
C MET A 1 14.12 6.44 7.20
N VAL A 2 14.08 7.14 6.08
CA VAL A 2 13.39 6.66 4.87
C VAL A 2 14.41 5.86 4.08
N PRO A 3 14.10 4.63 3.63
CA PRO A 3 15.00 3.87 2.77
C PRO A 3 15.38 4.69 1.53
N ARG A 4 16.63 4.63 1.13
CA ARG A 4 17.12 5.33 -0.05
C ARG A 4 17.31 4.33 -1.18
N VAL A 5 16.88 4.70 -2.38
CA VAL A 5 17.26 3.98 -3.59
C VAL A 5 18.75 4.26 -3.81
N ILE A 6 19.56 3.18 -3.86
CA ILE A 6 21.00 3.24 -4.05
C ILE A 6 21.44 2.59 -5.38
N GLY A 7 20.52 1.94 -6.07
CA GLY A 7 20.75 1.36 -7.39
C GLY A 7 19.46 0.87 -8.02
N THR A 8 19.45 0.86 -9.33
CA THR A 8 18.40 0.25 -10.15
C THR A 8 19.04 -0.42 -11.35
N GLY A 9 18.38 -1.41 -11.90
CA GLY A 9 18.84 -2.05 -13.11
C GLY A 9 17.81 -3.02 -13.66
N ASN A 10 18.16 -3.66 -14.72
CA ASN A 10 17.33 -4.62 -15.43
C ASN A 10 18.17 -5.79 -15.93
N ASP A 11 17.53 -6.68 -16.66
CA ASP A 11 18.13 -7.83 -17.31
C ASP A 11 19.35 -7.43 -18.17
N LYS A 12 20.53 -7.97 -17.84
CA LYS A 12 21.79 -7.64 -18.51
C LYS A 12 21.81 -7.99 -20.00
N ARG A 13 20.97 -8.96 -20.42
CA ARG A 13 20.85 -9.31 -21.85
C ARG A 13 19.93 -8.37 -22.62
N GLY A 14 19.25 -7.42 -21.92
CA GLY A 14 18.31 -6.49 -22.57
C GLY A 14 17.00 -7.15 -23.03
N LEU A 15 16.69 -8.37 -22.55
CA LEU A 15 15.47 -9.10 -22.93
C LEU A 15 14.23 -8.67 -22.13
N GLY A 16 14.38 -7.73 -21.19
CA GLY A 16 13.27 -7.19 -20.41
C GLY A 16 12.62 -8.17 -19.42
N ARG A 17 13.33 -9.23 -19.04
CA ARG A 17 12.79 -10.32 -18.21
C ARG A 17 12.64 -9.95 -16.74
N TRP A 18 13.40 -9.00 -16.24
CA TRP A 18 13.28 -8.44 -14.89
C TRP A 18 13.84 -7.03 -14.80
N ALA A 19 13.38 -6.35 -13.77
CA ALA A 19 13.97 -5.12 -13.26
C ALA A 19 14.16 -5.23 -11.75
N TRP A 20 15.17 -4.53 -11.23
CA TRP A 20 15.45 -4.52 -9.81
C TRP A 20 15.72 -3.12 -9.27
N THR A 21 15.42 -2.96 -7.99
CA THR A 21 15.71 -1.73 -7.23
C THR A 21 16.35 -2.11 -5.92
N ARG A 22 17.53 -1.54 -5.67
CA ARG A 22 18.28 -1.71 -4.43
C ARG A 22 17.98 -0.56 -3.49
N LEU A 23 17.52 -0.90 -2.28
CA LEU A 23 17.18 0.04 -1.24
C LEU A 23 18.10 -0.13 -0.06
N ARG A 24 18.60 0.96 0.50
CA ARG A 24 19.40 0.95 1.72
C ARG A 24 18.66 1.58 2.89
N GLY A 25 18.55 0.83 3.97
CA GLY A 25 18.10 1.31 5.26
C GLY A 25 19.27 1.90 6.08
N LYS A 26 19.20 1.77 7.40
CA LYS A 26 20.29 2.21 8.29
C LYS A 26 21.47 1.26 8.22
N ASP A 27 21.21 -0.03 8.46
CA ASP A 27 22.27 -1.03 8.63
C ASP A 27 22.17 -2.15 7.58
N ARG A 28 21.09 -2.22 6.81
CA ARG A 28 20.80 -3.29 5.85
C ARG A 28 20.40 -2.73 4.51
N ALA A 29 20.71 -3.48 3.48
CA ALA A 29 20.23 -3.24 2.14
C ALA A 29 19.33 -4.39 1.68
N ILE A 30 18.41 -4.08 0.79
CA ILE A 30 17.50 -5.04 0.19
C ILE A 30 17.41 -4.76 -1.30
N THR A 31 17.41 -5.82 -2.08
CA THR A 31 17.11 -5.74 -3.51
C THR A 31 15.73 -6.32 -3.78
N ILE A 32 14.86 -5.50 -4.38
CA ILE A 32 13.53 -5.90 -4.83
C ILE A 32 13.62 -6.15 -6.32
N ILE A 33 13.23 -7.35 -6.74
CA ILE A 33 13.25 -7.79 -8.14
C ILE A 33 11.82 -8.06 -8.58
N SER A 34 11.43 -7.56 -9.74
CA SER A 34 10.19 -7.93 -10.43
C SER A 34 10.56 -8.66 -11.70
N ALA A 35 10.10 -9.90 -11.86
CA ALA A 35 10.52 -10.78 -12.95
C ALA A 35 9.35 -11.44 -13.68
N TYR A 36 9.58 -11.71 -14.95
CA TYR A 36 8.64 -12.39 -15.83
C TYR A 36 9.39 -13.48 -16.62
N ARG A 37 9.03 -14.74 -16.40
CA ARG A 37 9.56 -15.86 -17.17
C ARG A 37 8.72 -16.06 -18.42
N PRO A 38 9.32 -16.15 -19.62
CA PRO A 38 8.55 -16.35 -20.86
C PRO A 38 7.57 -17.53 -20.77
N CYS A 39 6.40 -17.40 -21.35
CA CYS A 39 5.43 -18.49 -21.47
C CYS A 39 6.04 -19.69 -22.23
N LYS A 40 5.46 -20.87 -22.05
CA LYS A 40 5.79 -22.01 -22.91
C LYS A 40 5.47 -21.68 -24.37
N PRO A 41 6.25 -22.23 -25.33
CA PRO A 41 5.95 -21.99 -26.72
C PRO A 41 4.55 -22.54 -27.03
N SER A 42 3.69 -21.70 -27.60
CA SER A 42 2.44 -22.13 -28.21
C SER A 42 2.67 -22.34 -29.71
N THR A 43 1.92 -23.24 -30.34
CA THR A 43 1.97 -23.52 -31.75
C THR A 43 1.58 -22.34 -32.64
N SER A 44 1.02 -21.28 -32.07
CA SER A 44 0.54 -20.10 -32.79
C SER A 44 1.27 -18.84 -32.32
N GLY A 45 2.17 -18.31 -33.12
CA GLY A 45 2.64 -16.96 -32.99
C GLY A 45 4.14 -16.73 -33.03
N VAL A 46 4.60 -16.26 -34.19
CA VAL A 46 5.99 -15.87 -34.45
C VAL A 46 6.45 -14.66 -33.56
N GLN A 47 5.52 -13.95 -32.93
CA GLN A 47 5.78 -12.71 -32.18
C GLN A 47 5.67 -12.86 -30.65
N THR A 48 5.56 -14.09 -30.13
CA THR A 48 5.52 -14.29 -28.67
C THR A 48 6.85 -13.91 -28.02
N VAL A 49 6.81 -13.50 -26.75
CA VAL A 49 8.01 -13.16 -25.95
C VAL A 49 9.01 -14.34 -25.99
N TYR A 50 8.53 -15.57 -25.92
CA TYR A 50 9.38 -16.76 -26.05
C TYR A 50 10.16 -16.78 -27.38
N GLN A 51 9.46 -16.53 -28.50
CA GLN A 51 10.09 -16.52 -29.83
C GLN A 51 11.06 -15.36 -30.02
N GLN A 52 10.75 -14.21 -29.44
CA GLN A 52 11.68 -13.05 -29.44
C GLN A 52 12.97 -13.40 -28.69
N HIS A 53 12.86 -14.03 -27.51
CA HIS A 53 14.02 -14.45 -26.74
C HIS A 53 14.80 -15.56 -27.44
N LEU A 54 14.11 -16.52 -28.05
CA LEU A 54 14.77 -17.62 -28.80
C LEU A 54 15.65 -17.07 -29.95
N ARG A 55 15.23 -16.00 -30.60
CA ARG A 55 16.02 -15.35 -31.68
C ARG A 55 17.19 -14.53 -31.15
N ALA A 56 17.04 -13.96 -29.96
CA ALA A 56 18.06 -13.11 -29.35
C ALA A 56 19.11 -13.90 -28.56
N LEU A 57 18.80 -15.14 -28.18
CA LEU A 57 19.73 -16.01 -27.46
C LEU A 57 20.61 -16.79 -28.45
N PRO A 58 21.82 -17.20 -28.03
CA PRO A 58 22.67 -18.10 -28.81
C PRO A 58 21.93 -19.41 -29.20
N VAL A 59 22.32 -19.97 -30.33
CA VAL A 59 21.79 -21.24 -30.83
C VAL A 59 21.89 -22.30 -29.74
N HIS A 60 20.83 -23.08 -29.55
CA HIS A 60 20.68 -24.15 -28.54
C HIS A 60 20.38 -23.69 -27.09
N GLN A 61 20.17 -22.40 -26.79
CA GLN A 61 19.71 -21.96 -25.49
C GLN A 61 18.19 -21.83 -25.44
N GLU A 62 17.57 -22.64 -24.57
CA GLU A 62 16.14 -22.60 -24.35
C GLU A 62 15.77 -21.39 -23.46
N PRO A 63 14.89 -20.47 -23.90
CA PRO A 63 14.65 -19.20 -23.22
C PRO A 63 14.24 -19.32 -21.75
N ARG A 64 13.45 -20.34 -21.40
CA ARG A 64 12.94 -20.54 -20.04
C ARG A 64 14.01 -21.09 -19.08
N GLN A 65 14.92 -21.91 -19.59
CA GLN A 65 16.06 -22.42 -18.82
C GLN A 65 17.11 -21.33 -18.66
N GLN A 66 17.43 -20.64 -19.76
CA GLN A 66 18.38 -19.54 -19.72
C GLN A 66 17.91 -18.39 -18.80
N PHE A 67 16.59 -18.16 -18.71
CA PHE A 67 16.02 -17.22 -17.75
C PHE A 67 16.43 -17.58 -16.31
N LEU A 68 16.30 -18.84 -15.91
CA LEU A 68 16.65 -19.27 -14.55
C LEU A 68 18.16 -19.15 -14.29
N VAL A 69 19.00 -19.47 -15.27
CA VAL A 69 20.46 -19.32 -15.15
C VAL A 69 20.83 -17.86 -14.91
N ASP A 70 20.34 -16.97 -15.76
CA ASP A 70 20.66 -15.54 -15.68
C ASP A 70 20.05 -14.88 -14.43
N LEU A 71 18.84 -15.29 -14.01
CA LEU A 71 18.21 -14.82 -12.79
C LEU A 71 18.98 -15.28 -11.53
N LYS A 72 19.51 -16.51 -11.54
CA LYS A 72 20.38 -17.02 -10.47
C LYS A 72 21.60 -16.14 -10.30
N GLU A 73 22.29 -15.83 -11.39
CA GLU A 73 23.46 -14.94 -11.37
C GLU A 73 23.10 -13.57 -10.80
N CYS A 74 22.00 -12.96 -11.25
CA CYS A 74 21.52 -11.68 -10.74
C CYS A 74 21.26 -11.70 -9.23
N ILE A 75 20.57 -12.75 -8.74
CA ILE A 75 20.28 -12.90 -7.30
C ILE A 75 21.58 -13.06 -6.50
N GLN A 76 22.48 -13.92 -6.97
CA GLN A 76 23.76 -14.18 -6.30
C GLN A 76 24.65 -12.94 -6.24
N GLU A 77 24.68 -12.12 -7.28
CA GLU A 77 25.42 -10.85 -7.29
C GLU A 77 24.95 -9.90 -6.18
N HIS A 78 23.65 -9.81 -5.96
CA HIS A 78 23.10 -8.96 -4.90
C HIS A 78 23.30 -9.60 -3.51
N GLN A 79 23.16 -10.91 -3.41
CA GLN A 79 23.46 -11.64 -2.16
C GLN A 79 24.93 -11.51 -1.76
N ALA A 80 25.86 -11.53 -2.72
CA ALA A 80 27.29 -11.32 -2.48
C ALA A 80 27.60 -9.91 -1.94
N GLN A 81 26.73 -8.92 -2.23
CA GLN A 81 26.80 -7.59 -1.63
C GLN A 81 26.17 -7.50 -0.23
N GLY A 82 25.70 -8.61 0.33
CA GLY A 82 25.05 -8.69 1.64
C GLY A 82 23.58 -8.26 1.63
N ASP A 83 22.95 -8.18 0.47
CA ASP A 83 21.54 -7.78 0.37
C ASP A 83 20.61 -8.94 0.69
N ASN A 84 19.53 -8.64 1.39
CA ASN A 84 18.34 -9.50 1.35
C ASN A 84 17.59 -9.29 0.04
N ILE A 85 16.98 -10.34 -0.48
CA ILE A 85 16.24 -10.31 -1.75
C ILE A 85 14.74 -10.44 -1.46
N ILE A 86 13.92 -9.66 -2.19
CA ILE A 86 12.49 -9.90 -2.37
C ILE A 86 12.26 -9.96 -3.88
N LEU A 87 11.74 -11.08 -4.35
CA LEU A 87 11.47 -11.34 -5.76
C LEU A 87 9.98 -11.59 -5.95
N GLY A 88 9.29 -10.71 -6.68
CA GLY A 88 7.97 -10.97 -7.25
C GLY A 88 8.14 -11.49 -8.68
N ILE A 89 7.54 -12.62 -8.99
CA ILE A 89 7.75 -13.27 -10.30
C ILE A 89 6.48 -13.94 -10.81
N ASP A 90 6.21 -13.74 -12.10
CA ASP A 90 5.37 -14.62 -12.91
C ASP A 90 6.28 -15.69 -13.55
N LEU A 91 6.11 -16.94 -13.13
CA LEU A 91 6.90 -18.07 -13.62
C LEU A 91 6.35 -18.67 -14.90
N ASN A 92 5.09 -18.37 -15.25
CA ASN A 92 4.37 -19.05 -16.32
C ASN A 92 4.48 -20.59 -16.23
N ASP A 93 4.55 -21.08 -15.00
CA ASP A 93 4.60 -22.48 -14.58
C ASP A 93 4.08 -22.58 -13.13
N PRO A 94 3.54 -23.73 -12.71
CA PRO A 94 3.14 -23.89 -11.32
C PRO A 94 4.29 -23.57 -10.36
N ALA A 95 4.08 -22.57 -9.52
CA ALA A 95 5.09 -22.08 -8.57
C ALA A 95 5.53 -23.16 -7.56
N GLN A 96 4.72 -24.21 -7.38
CA GLN A 96 4.98 -25.31 -6.43
C GLN A 96 5.74 -26.50 -7.07
N ARG A 97 6.16 -26.38 -8.32
CA ARG A 97 6.97 -27.44 -8.94
C ARG A 97 8.25 -27.69 -8.15
N TYR A 98 8.61 -28.96 -8.02
CA TYR A 98 9.79 -29.38 -7.27
C TYR A 98 11.08 -28.71 -7.75
N ASP A 99 11.29 -28.63 -9.05
CA ASP A 99 12.47 -28.03 -9.66
C ASP A 99 12.55 -26.50 -9.40
N ILE A 100 11.40 -25.83 -9.36
CA ILE A 100 11.33 -24.38 -9.01
C ILE A 100 11.62 -24.18 -7.53
N ASN A 101 11.03 -24.96 -6.65
CA ASN A 101 11.31 -24.88 -5.21
C ASN A 101 12.78 -25.16 -4.93
N LYS A 102 13.34 -26.21 -5.51
CA LYS A 102 14.77 -26.55 -5.39
C LYS A 102 15.67 -25.41 -5.89
N PHE A 103 15.32 -24.80 -7.02
CA PHE A 103 16.05 -23.64 -7.55
C PHE A 103 16.13 -22.49 -6.55
N PHE A 104 15.03 -22.14 -5.90
CA PHE A 104 15.01 -21.07 -4.90
C PHE A 104 15.62 -21.48 -3.56
N GLU A 105 15.50 -22.73 -3.14
CA GLU A 105 16.18 -23.28 -1.96
C GLU A 105 17.70 -23.20 -2.10
N GLU A 106 18.27 -23.55 -3.27
CA GLU A 106 19.70 -23.37 -3.56
C GLU A 106 20.17 -21.92 -3.47
N LEU A 107 19.26 -20.95 -3.63
CA LEU A 107 19.52 -19.53 -3.49
C LEU A 107 19.23 -19.01 -2.07
N ASN A 108 18.99 -19.88 -1.09
CA ASN A 108 18.58 -19.51 0.25
C ASN A 108 17.35 -18.60 0.26
N MET A 109 16.37 -18.90 -0.58
CA MET A 109 15.09 -18.18 -0.67
C MET A 109 13.93 -19.13 -0.38
N LYS A 110 12.85 -18.56 0.16
CA LYS A 110 11.59 -19.26 0.42
C LYS A 110 10.42 -18.50 -0.20
N GLU A 111 9.37 -19.23 -0.57
CA GLU A 111 8.11 -18.58 -0.99
C GLU A 111 7.41 -17.98 0.24
N ALA A 112 7.19 -16.67 0.23
CA ALA A 112 6.81 -15.92 1.43
C ALA A 112 5.36 -16.17 1.86
N ILE A 113 4.42 -16.32 0.90
CA ILE A 113 3.00 -16.51 1.20
C ILE A 113 2.75 -17.94 1.71
N GLN A 114 3.30 -18.93 1.02
CA GLN A 114 3.13 -20.33 1.39
C GLN A 114 3.83 -20.67 2.72
N SER A 115 4.99 -20.07 2.97
CA SER A 115 5.70 -20.22 4.25
C SER A 115 4.86 -19.74 5.44
N LEU A 116 4.04 -18.70 5.23
CA LEU A 116 3.14 -18.17 6.26
C LEU A 116 1.86 -19.01 6.41
N HIS A 117 1.37 -19.57 5.30
CA HIS A 117 0.13 -20.35 5.24
C HIS A 117 0.39 -21.85 5.03
N CYS A 118 1.37 -22.40 5.75
CA CYS A 118 1.77 -23.79 5.65
C CYS A 118 0.58 -24.75 5.74
N GLY A 119 0.52 -25.73 4.81
CA GLY A 119 -0.56 -26.72 4.76
C GLY A 119 -1.86 -26.26 4.07
N GLN A 120 -1.96 -25.00 3.66
CA GLN A 120 -3.10 -24.52 2.87
C GLN A 120 -2.78 -24.56 1.38
N ARG A 121 -3.73 -25.01 0.58
CA ARG A 121 -3.62 -24.99 -0.89
C ARG A 121 -3.74 -23.54 -1.37
N PRO A 122 -2.72 -22.97 -2.05
CA PRO A 122 -2.81 -21.63 -2.58
C PRO A 122 -3.81 -21.57 -3.76
N PRO A 123 -4.52 -20.45 -3.93
CA PRO A 123 -5.43 -20.27 -5.05
C PRO A 123 -4.68 -20.04 -6.36
N VAL A 124 -5.31 -20.32 -7.48
CA VAL A 124 -4.82 -19.92 -8.80
C VAL A 124 -4.62 -18.42 -8.89
N THR A 125 -3.57 -17.98 -9.57
CA THR A 125 -3.22 -16.57 -9.69
C THR A 125 -3.55 -15.95 -11.04
N ASN A 126 -3.76 -16.76 -12.07
CA ASN A 126 -4.21 -16.29 -13.40
C ASN A 126 -5.58 -16.89 -13.72
N ILE A 127 -6.55 -16.04 -14.15
CA ILE A 127 -7.93 -16.46 -14.45
C ILE A 127 -8.06 -17.17 -15.82
N LEU A 128 -7.10 -16.91 -16.74
CA LEU A 128 -7.10 -17.47 -18.09
C LEU A 128 -6.32 -18.77 -18.20
N ASN A 129 -5.64 -19.16 -17.13
CA ASN A 129 -4.83 -20.36 -17.09
C ASN A 129 -5.65 -21.50 -16.48
N ASP A 130 -5.75 -22.63 -17.20
CA ASP A 130 -6.38 -23.87 -16.71
C ASP A 130 -5.55 -24.57 -15.61
N SER A 131 -4.49 -23.93 -15.12
CA SER A 131 -3.69 -24.43 -14.01
C SER A 131 -4.48 -24.43 -12.73
N GLU A 132 -4.44 -25.51 -11.99
CA GLU A 132 -4.98 -25.59 -10.63
C GLU A 132 -4.08 -24.95 -9.58
N TYR A 133 -2.93 -24.42 -9.96
CA TYR A 133 -1.88 -23.89 -9.08
C TYR A 133 -1.51 -22.46 -9.46
N PRO A 134 -1.02 -21.67 -8.50
CA PRO A 134 -0.50 -20.33 -8.79
C PRO A 134 0.71 -20.42 -9.72
N ILE A 135 0.78 -19.51 -10.69
CA ILE A 135 1.94 -19.31 -11.56
C ILE A 135 2.77 -18.10 -11.14
N ASP A 136 2.23 -17.28 -10.26
CA ASP A 136 2.89 -16.15 -9.65
C ASP A 136 3.28 -16.48 -8.21
N GLY A 137 4.35 -15.85 -7.73
CA GLY A 137 4.77 -15.98 -6.34
C GLY A 137 5.67 -14.85 -5.88
N ILE A 138 5.88 -14.78 -4.56
CA ILE A 138 6.82 -13.85 -3.93
C ILE A 138 7.82 -14.65 -3.13
N TRP A 139 9.07 -14.69 -3.61
CA TRP A 139 10.18 -15.32 -2.89
C TRP A 139 10.98 -14.29 -2.12
N CYS A 140 11.45 -14.67 -0.95
CA CYS A 140 12.30 -13.80 -0.14
C CYS A 140 13.45 -14.58 0.48
N SER A 141 14.55 -13.89 0.79
CA SER A 141 15.66 -14.46 1.56
C SER A 141 15.15 -15.08 2.86
N ILE A 142 15.70 -16.25 3.26
CA ILE A 142 15.26 -16.99 4.45
C ILE A 142 15.33 -16.18 5.74
N GLY A 143 16.23 -15.18 5.82
CA GLY A 143 16.37 -14.25 6.93
C GLY A 143 15.25 -13.20 7.06
N LEU A 144 14.32 -13.13 6.10
CA LEU A 144 13.16 -12.24 6.16
C LEU A 144 11.92 -13.00 6.66
N THR A 145 11.23 -12.42 7.63
CA THR A 145 9.99 -13.00 8.18
C THR A 145 8.79 -12.23 7.66
N ALA A 146 7.95 -12.91 6.88
CA ALA A 146 6.64 -12.39 6.49
C ALA A 146 5.73 -12.38 7.73
N THR A 147 5.12 -11.23 8.03
CA THR A 147 4.17 -11.09 9.15
C THR A 147 2.73 -11.28 8.69
N ARG A 148 2.46 -10.88 7.47
CA ARG A 148 1.18 -11.07 6.79
C ARG A 148 1.42 -11.23 5.31
N ALA A 149 0.62 -12.05 4.67
CA ALA A 149 0.68 -12.25 3.23
C ALA A 149 -0.64 -12.79 2.70
N GLY A 150 -0.89 -12.67 1.41
CA GLY A 150 -2.09 -13.23 0.81
C GLY A 150 -2.28 -12.88 -0.66
N TYR A 151 -3.42 -13.34 -1.15
CA TYR A 151 -3.88 -13.16 -2.51
C TYR A 151 -5.17 -12.34 -2.50
N SER A 152 -5.21 -11.24 -3.24
CA SER A 152 -6.44 -10.47 -3.44
C SER A 152 -7.41 -11.23 -4.36
N LYS A 153 -8.68 -10.83 -4.37
CA LYS A 153 -9.63 -11.33 -5.37
C LYS A 153 -9.23 -10.85 -6.76
N PHE A 154 -9.62 -11.61 -7.79
CA PHE A 154 -9.42 -11.16 -9.16
C PHE A 154 -10.10 -9.79 -9.37
N ARG A 155 -9.43 -8.91 -10.10
CA ARG A 155 -9.89 -7.55 -10.43
C ARG A 155 -10.10 -6.63 -9.23
N GLU A 156 -9.64 -7.01 -8.03
CA GLU A 156 -9.69 -6.15 -6.86
C GLU A 156 -8.54 -5.13 -6.92
N GLY A 157 -8.88 -3.89 -7.20
CA GLY A 157 -7.94 -2.76 -7.23
C GLY A 157 -7.21 -2.53 -8.54
N ILE A 158 -6.93 -3.55 -9.33
CA ILE A 158 -6.25 -3.46 -10.63
C ILE A 158 -7.01 -4.33 -11.64
N PRO A 159 -7.41 -3.80 -12.81
CA PRO A 159 -7.98 -4.61 -13.88
C PRO A 159 -6.86 -5.48 -14.49
N SER A 160 -6.79 -6.73 -14.11
CA SER A 160 -5.81 -7.71 -14.59
C SER A 160 -6.46 -9.10 -14.59
N ASP A 161 -5.95 -9.98 -15.44
CA ASP A 161 -6.21 -11.41 -15.42
C ASP A 161 -5.40 -12.15 -14.34
N HIS A 162 -4.43 -11.47 -13.72
CA HIS A 162 -3.70 -11.96 -12.55
C HIS A 162 -4.27 -11.42 -11.24
N ARG A 163 -4.11 -12.19 -10.16
CA ARG A 163 -4.36 -11.71 -8.79
C ARG A 163 -3.23 -10.82 -8.32
N VAL A 164 -3.56 -9.85 -7.49
CA VAL A 164 -2.54 -9.13 -6.73
C VAL A 164 -2.08 -10.00 -5.57
N LEU A 165 -0.77 -10.22 -5.48
CA LEU A 165 -0.08 -10.85 -4.37
C LEU A 165 0.48 -9.75 -3.47
N TRP A 166 0.42 -9.96 -2.15
CA TRP A 166 0.96 -9.00 -1.20
C TRP A 166 1.61 -9.71 -0.02
N VAL A 167 2.67 -9.11 0.49
CA VAL A 167 3.41 -9.58 1.68
C VAL A 167 3.82 -8.38 2.51
N GLU A 168 3.70 -8.50 3.83
CA GLU A 168 4.21 -7.54 4.80
C GLU A 168 5.40 -8.15 5.56
N PHE A 169 6.48 -7.40 5.63
CA PHE A 169 7.68 -7.77 6.37
C PHE A 169 7.92 -6.85 7.56
N VAL A 170 8.65 -7.33 8.54
CA VAL A 170 9.11 -6.50 9.66
C VAL A 170 10.12 -5.49 9.16
N LEU A 171 9.81 -4.20 9.28
CA LEU A 171 10.65 -3.12 8.77
C LEU A 171 12.09 -3.16 9.29
N GLN A 172 12.26 -3.60 10.54
CA GLN A 172 13.58 -3.72 11.19
C GLN A 172 14.42 -4.84 10.57
N GLU A 173 13.81 -5.94 10.14
CA GLU A 173 14.49 -7.03 9.44
C GLU A 173 14.94 -6.61 8.04
N VAL A 174 14.08 -5.82 7.36
CA VAL A 174 14.34 -5.37 5.99
C VAL A 174 15.40 -4.27 5.94
N PHE A 175 15.33 -3.28 6.84
CA PHE A 175 16.12 -2.05 6.74
C PHE A 175 17.04 -1.78 7.96
N GLY A 176 17.07 -2.69 8.93
CA GLY A 176 17.82 -2.50 10.17
C GLY A 176 17.05 -1.64 11.19
N SER A 177 17.72 -1.25 12.27
CA SER A 177 17.10 -0.46 13.34
C SER A 177 16.55 0.86 12.78
N SER A 178 15.26 1.07 12.86
CA SER A 178 14.65 2.34 12.49
C SER A 178 14.37 3.16 13.75
N ASP A 179 14.86 4.40 13.82
CA ASP A 179 14.25 5.37 14.69
C ASP A 179 12.76 5.42 14.31
N LYS A 180 11.87 5.34 15.30
CA LYS A 180 10.42 5.28 15.09
C LYS A 180 10.00 6.33 14.07
N ILE A 181 9.65 5.90 12.86
CA ILE A 181 9.08 6.79 11.84
C ILE A 181 7.65 7.11 12.29
N ASN A 182 7.54 8.07 13.22
CA ASN A 182 6.26 8.58 13.68
C ASN A 182 5.57 9.51 12.65
N LYS A 183 5.90 9.41 11.38
CA LYS A 183 5.15 10.11 10.34
C LYS A 183 3.95 9.25 9.93
N LYS A 184 2.81 9.49 10.59
CA LYS A 184 1.52 9.01 10.10
C LYS A 184 1.37 9.47 8.65
N VAL A 185 1.56 8.53 7.72
CA VAL A 185 1.25 8.77 6.31
C VAL A 185 -0.24 9.05 6.23
N THR A 186 -0.59 10.26 5.92
CA THR A 186 -1.97 10.69 5.80
C THR A 186 -2.47 10.31 4.43
N LEU A 187 -3.06 9.14 4.32
CA LEU A 187 -3.73 8.74 3.08
C LEU A 187 -5.04 9.54 2.95
N LEU A 188 -5.33 9.98 1.73
CA LEU A 188 -6.66 10.48 1.40
C LEU A 188 -7.63 9.28 1.50
N LYS A 189 -8.70 9.41 2.27
CA LYS A 189 -9.74 8.38 2.27
C LYS A 189 -10.47 8.44 0.92
N ALA A 190 -10.16 7.49 0.05
CA ALA A 190 -10.77 7.37 -1.27
C ALA A 190 -12.18 6.74 -1.24
N SER A 191 -12.80 6.60 -0.06
CA SER A 191 -14.12 5.98 0.10
C SER A 191 -15.30 6.90 -0.23
N ASP A 192 -15.09 8.22 -0.26
CA ASP A 192 -16.15 9.18 -0.65
C ASP A 192 -15.84 9.82 -2.01
N PRO A 193 -16.64 9.55 -3.06
CA PRO A 193 -16.44 10.14 -4.38
C PRO A 193 -16.43 11.67 -4.38
N ARG A 194 -17.14 12.32 -3.45
CA ARG A 194 -17.16 13.77 -3.32
C ARG A 194 -15.83 14.33 -2.84
N ASP A 195 -15.13 13.60 -2.00
CA ASP A 195 -13.81 14.01 -1.52
C ASP A 195 -12.74 13.83 -2.61
N ILE A 196 -12.88 12.76 -3.41
CA ILE A 196 -12.06 12.54 -4.60
C ILE A 196 -12.27 13.70 -5.58
N MET A 197 -13.51 14.06 -5.89
CA MET A 197 -13.82 15.15 -6.82
C MET A 197 -13.27 16.50 -6.32
N LYS A 198 -13.42 16.82 -5.03
CA LYS A 198 -12.84 18.03 -4.43
C LYS A 198 -11.32 18.05 -4.51
N TYR A 199 -10.69 16.90 -4.26
CA TYR A 199 -9.24 16.76 -4.38
C TYR A 199 -8.76 16.96 -5.82
N ILE A 200 -9.41 16.31 -6.79
CA ILE A 200 -9.11 16.45 -8.22
C ILE A 200 -9.31 17.90 -8.67
N HIS A 201 -10.42 18.53 -8.30
CA HIS A 201 -10.69 19.93 -8.66
C HIS A 201 -9.60 20.86 -8.14
N ARG A 202 -9.20 20.73 -6.86
CA ARG A 202 -8.14 21.56 -6.28
C ARG A 202 -6.78 21.31 -6.91
N ILE A 203 -6.41 20.05 -7.18
CA ILE A 203 -5.16 19.74 -7.88
C ILE A 203 -5.16 20.36 -9.27
N LYS A 204 -6.23 20.17 -10.06
CA LYS A 204 -6.34 20.76 -11.41
C LYS A 204 -6.18 22.28 -11.37
N LYS A 205 -6.82 22.95 -10.40
CA LYS A 205 -6.71 24.40 -10.22
C LYS A 205 -5.26 24.83 -9.94
N GLU A 206 -4.58 24.20 -8.99
CA GLU A 206 -3.18 24.52 -8.64
C GLU A 206 -2.21 24.21 -9.79
N MET A 207 -2.40 23.08 -10.47
CA MET A 207 -1.58 22.71 -11.64
C MET A 207 -1.74 23.70 -12.80
N LYS A 208 -2.93 24.24 -13.01
CA LYS A 208 -3.22 25.26 -14.02
C LYS A 208 -2.52 26.58 -13.71
N ILE A 209 -2.53 27.02 -12.44
CA ILE A 209 -1.85 28.27 -12.01
C ILE A 209 -0.35 28.24 -12.35
N VAL A 210 0.31 27.10 -12.22
CA VAL A 210 1.77 26.97 -12.47
C VAL A 210 2.06 26.54 -13.90
N GLN A 211 1.02 26.38 -14.73
CA GLN A 211 1.16 25.87 -16.11
C GLN A 211 1.94 24.53 -16.15
N CYS A 212 1.68 23.68 -15.15
CA CYS A 212 2.47 22.47 -14.94
C CYS A 212 2.42 21.52 -16.14
N LEU A 213 1.23 21.37 -16.76
CA LEU A 213 1.06 20.51 -17.92
C LEU A 213 1.77 21.06 -19.17
N ASP A 214 1.76 22.37 -19.35
CA ASP A 214 2.40 23.01 -20.50
C ASP A 214 3.93 22.87 -20.39
N LYS A 215 4.48 23.13 -19.20
CA LYS A 215 5.91 22.91 -18.94
C LYS A 215 6.33 21.44 -19.05
N MET A 216 5.45 20.48 -18.70
CA MET A 216 5.74 19.07 -18.93
C MET A 216 5.74 18.73 -20.43
N LYS A 217 4.82 19.30 -21.21
CA LYS A 217 4.78 19.12 -22.68
C LYS A 217 6.01 19.74 -23.34
N GLU A 218 6.41 20.94 -22.91
CA GLU A 218 7.64 21.58 -23.37
C GLU A 218 8.87 20.72 -23.12
N LEU A 219 9.02 20.18 -21.88
CA LEU A 219 10.09 19.25 -21.58
C LEU A 219 10.01 17.97 -22.41
N GLN A 220 8.80 17.43 -22.63
CA GLN A 220 8.60 16.25 -23.46
C GLN A 220 9.01 16.49 -24.92
N ALA A 221 8.72 17.67 -25.46
CA ALA A 221 9.08 18.02 -26.83
C ALA A 221 10.61 18.15 -27.03
N ILE A 222 11.34 18.51 -25.98
CA ILE A 222 12.80 18.66 -26.01
C ILE A 222 13.53 17.29 -25.91
N ILE A 223 12.89 16.26 -25.36
CA ILE A 223 13.50 14.94 -25.02
C ILE A 223 13.79 14.09 -26.28
N THR A 224 13.61 14.57 -27.47
CA THR A 224 13.82 13.74 -28.66
C THR A 224 15.26 13.30 -28.88
N ASP A 225 16.30 14.05 -28.45
CA ASP A 225 17.69 13.70 -28.80
C ASP A 225 18.72 13.76 -27.65
N CYS A 226 18.56 14.58 -26.62
CA CYS A 226 19.52 14.67 -25.52
C CYS A 226 18.91 15.23 -24.25
N PHE A 227 18.72 14.36 -23.22
CA PHE A 227 18.36 14.82 -21.89
C PHE A 227 19.57 15.40 -21.16
N THR A 228 19.57 16.72 -20.97
CA THR A 228 20.68 17.44 -20.32
C THR A 228 20.47 17.59 -18.81
N PRO A 229 21.53 17.84 -18.02
CA PRO A 229 21.39 18.13 -16.58
C PRO A 229 20.42 19.29 -16.27
N LEU A 230 20.29 20.26 -17.17
CA LEU A 230 19.33 21.36 -17.05
C LEU A 230 17.89 20.88 -17.15
N HIS A 231 17.61 19.98 -18.08
CA HIS A 231 16.28 19.37 -18.23
C HIS A 231 15.92 18.52 -17.00
N GLU A 232 16.87 17.78 -16.45
CA GLU A 232 16.70 17.05 -15.22
C GLU A 232 16.35 17.97 -14.04
N GLN A 233 17.05 19.09 -13.91
CA GLN A 233 16.77 20.09 -12.89
C GLN A 233 15.35 20.67 -13.03
N GLN A 234 14.94 21.00 -14.26
CA GLN A 234 13.58 21.50 -14.55
C GLN A 234 12.52 20.46 -14.21
N TYR A 235 12.72 19.22 -14.61
CA TYR A 235 11.83 18.10 -14.28
C TYR A 235 11.71 17.90 -12.77
N ASN A 236 12.84 17.86 -12.07
CA ASN A 236 12.87 17.68 -10.61
C ASN A 236 12.18 18.84 -9.89
N LYS A 237 12.29 20.07 -10.39
CA LYS A 237 11.59 21.25 -9.87
C LYS A 237 10.06 21.11 -10.03
N LEU A 238 9.57 20.67 -11.19
CA LEU A 238 8.15 20.40 -11.43
C LEU A 238 7.64 19.26 -10.55
N LEU A 239 8.38 18.16 -10.47
CA LEU A 239 8.03 17.02 -9.64
C LEU A 239 7.92 17.40 -8.15
N LYS A 240 8.90 18.17 -7.65
CA LYS A 240 8.88 18.70 -6.28
C LYS A 240 7.65 19.57 -6.03
N TYR A 241 7.28 20.43 -6.98
CA TYR A 241 6.07 21.24 -6.90
C TYR A 241 4.81 20.38 -6.82
N ILE A 242 4.67 19.38 -7.68
CA ILE A 242 3.54 18.44 -7.67
C ILE A 242 3.42 17.75 -6.30
N ILE A 243 4.52 17.24 -5.77
CA ILE A 243 4.56 16.54 -4.49
C ILE A 243 4.15 17.46 -3.33
N VAL A 244 4.68 18.68 -3.29
CA VAL A 244 4.36 19.66 -2.24
C VAL A 244 2.89 20.08 -2.33
N THR A 245 2.39 20.38 -3.52
CA THR A 245 0.98 20.74 -3.76
C THR A 245 0.04 19.60 -3.34
N ARG A 246 0.32 18.36 -3.72
CA ARG A 246 -0.45 17.19 -3.28
C ARG A 246 -0.50 17.06 -1.75
N LYS A 247 0.64 17.24 -1.07
CA LYS A 247 0.71 17.19 0.40
C LYS A 247 -0.13 18.30 1.02
N HIS A 248 -0.03 19.51 0.50
CA HIS A 248 -0.78 20.66 0.99
C HIS A 248 -2.30 20.49 0.83
N ILE A 249 -2.76 20.07 -0.35
CA ILE A 249 -4.18 19.81 -0.61
C ILE A 249 -4.70 18.68 0.29
N LYS A 250 -3.97 17.59 0.42
CA LYS A 250 -4.32 16.50 1.34
C LYS A 250 -4.46 17.00 2.78
N HIS A 251 -3.55 17.86 3.22
CA HIS A 251 -3.59 18.41 4.57
C HIS A 251 -4.81 19.33 4.78
N LYS A 252 -5.13 20.20 3.81
CA LYS A 252 -6.32 21.06 3.85
C LYS A 252 -7.62 20.24 3.84
N LEU A 253 -7.73 19.24 3.01
CA LEU A 253 -8.91 18.37 2.98
C LEU A 253 -9.06 17.59 4.29
N ARG A 254 -7.98 17.13 4.89
CA ARG A 254 -8.02 16.45 6.19
C ARG A 254 -8.55 17.33 7.31
N HIS A 255 -8.22 18.62 7.34
CA HIS A 255 -8.74 19.54 8.36
C HIS A 255 -10.24 19.77 8.24
N VAL A 256 -10.76 19.81 7.00
CA VAL A 256 -12.19 19.97 6.72
C VAL A 256 -12.97 18.69 7.05
N PHE A 257 -12.34 17.51 6.91
CA PHE A 257 -12.99 16.20 7.04
C PHE A 257 -12.52 15.36 8.24
N ARG A 258 -12.12 15.99 9.34
CA ARG A 258 -12.03 15.33 10.65
C ARG A 258 -13.40 14.93 11.23
N GLY A 259 -14.46 15.10 10.51
CA GLY A 259 -15.70 14.37 10.75
C GLY A 259 -15.46 12.92 10.36
N GLU A 260 -15.23 12.07 11.33
CA GLU A 260 -15.47 10.66 11.10
C GLU A 260 -16.81 10.54 10.49
N VAL A 261 -16.90 9.91 9.37
CA VAL A 261 -17.98 9.34 9.11
C VAL A 261 -18.76 9.25 8.14
N GLU A 262 -18.88 8.25 7.98
CA GLU A 262 -20.09 7.63 7.50
C GLU A 262 -21.27 8.21 8.22
N TRP A 263 -22.08 8.90 7.44
CA TRP A 263 -23.29 9.52 7.91
C TRP A 263 -24.30 8.41 8.25
N SER A 264 -24.39 8.09 9.50
CA SER A 264 -25.52 7.37 10.09
C SER A 264 -26.14 8.26 11.14
N PRO A 265 -27.44 8.59 11.04
CA PRO A 265 -28.14 9.33 12.08
C PRO A 265 -28.01 8.64 13.44
N LYS A 266 -28.08 7.32 13.46
CA LYS A 266 -27.96 6.48 14.64
C LYS A 266 -26.57 6.56 15.26
N TYR A 267 -25.51 6.46 14.44
CA TYR A 267 -24.13 6.62 14.90
C TYR A 267 -23.85 8.03 15.44
N LYS A 268 -24.34 9.05 14.74
CA LYS A 268 -24.22 10.44 15.19
C LYS A 268 -24.92 10.65 16.53
N LEU A 269 -26.15 10.17 16.65
CA LEU A 269 -26.93 10.29 17.89
C LEU A 269 -26.19 9.63 19.06
N THR A 270 -25.76 8.39 18.91
CA THR A 270 -25.05 7.64 19.96
C THR A 270 -23.74 8.30 20.35
N LYS A 271 -23.02 8.88 19.38
CA LYS A 271 -21.80 9.66 19.63
C LYS A 271 -22.12 10.91 20.43
N ASP A 272 -23.17 11.63 20.09
CA ASP A 272 -23.57 12.86 20.77
C ASP A 272 -24.09 12.58 22.17
N VAL A 273 -24.85 11.50 22.40
CA VAL A 273 -25.26 11.03 23.72
C VAL A 273 -24.04 10.71 24.59
N LYS A 274 -23.07 9.96 24.09
CA LYS A 274 -21.82 9.67 24.81
C LYS A 274 -21.07 10.97 25.17
N ARG A 275 -20.98 11.93 24.23
CA ARG A 275 -20.32 13.23 24.48
C ARG A 275 -21.05 14.04 25.52
N LEU A 276 -22.37 14.04 25.52
CA LEU A 276 -23.19 14.73 26.51
C LEU A 276 -22.87 14.24 27.93
N TRP A 277 -22.95 12.93 28.16
CA TRP A 277 -22.67 12.34 29.47
C TRP A 277 -21.22 12.53 29.93
N ASP A 278 -20.25 12.48 29.01
CA ASP A 278 -18.84 12.74 29.35
C ASP A 278 -18.63 14.23 29.72
N GLN A 279 -19.26 15.15 29.00
CA GLN A 279 -19.17 16.59 29.33
C GLN A 279 -19.91 16.93 30.65
N LEU A 280 -21.06 16.30 30.92
CA LEU A 280 -21.77 16.44 32.17
C LEU A 280 -20.94 15.95 33.36
N ARG A 281 -20.31 14.76 33.22
CA ARG A 281 -19.39 14.25 34.24
C ARG A 281 -18.25 15.23 34.53
N LYS A 282 -17.60 15.76 33.49
CA LYS A 282 -16.52 16.70 33.61
C LYS A 282 -17.00 18.02 34.24
N TYR A 283 -18.18 18.49 33.86
CA TYR A 283 -18.77 19.69 34.43
C TYR A 283 -19.05 19.56 35.95
N ARG A 284 -19.66 18.43 36.37
CA ARG A 284 -19.90 18.14 37.78
C ARG A 284 -18.59 18.02 38.57
N LYS A 285 -17.60 17.29 38.04
CA LYS A 285 -16.26 17.21 38.63
C LYS A 285 -15.56 18.57 38.66
N GLY A 286 -15.70 19.35 37.60
CA GLY A 286 -15.09 20.69 37.49
C GLY A 286 -15.66 21.69 38.48
N LYS A 287 -16.95 21.60 38.86
CA LYS A 287 -17.51 22.38 39.97
C LYS A 287 -16.78 22.13 41.30
N VAL A 288 -16.34 20.89 41.52
CA VAL A 288 -15.59 20.50 42.71
C VAL A 288 -14.10 20.88 42.60
N THR A 289 -13.52 20.87 41.40
CA THR A 289 -12.07 21.07 41.16
C THR A 289 -11.73 22.48 40.62
N GLY A 290 -12.71 23.38 40.52
CA GLY A 290 -12.50 24.76 40.01
C GLY A 290 -12.29 24.88 38.50
N LYS A 291 -12.32 23.79 37.72
CA LYS A 291 -12.18 23.81 36.25
C LYS A 291 -13.50 24.20 35.58
N ARG A 292 -13.52 25.33 34.86
CA ARG A 292 -14.70 25.81 34.12
C ARG A 292 -14.90 25.04 32.82
N ILE A 293 -16.07 24.39 32.68
CA ILE A 293 -16.53 23.79 31.43
C ILE A 293 -17.77 24.54 30.97
N SER A 294 -17.82 24.88 29.68
CA SER A 294 -18.90 25.68 29.10
C SER A 294 -20.24 24.93 29.11
N LEU A 295 -21.23 25.50 29.80
CA LEU A 295 -22.64 25.05 29.80
C LEU A 295 -23.28 25.16 28.41
N THR A 296 -22.85 26.09 27.59
CA THR A 296 -23.40 26.30 26.24
C THR A 296 -23.23 25.05 25.36
N SER A 297 -22.06 24.39 25.43
CA SER A 297 -21.81 23.13 24.70
C SER A 297 -22.71 21.99 25.19
N ILE A 298 -22.89 21.88 26.49
CA ILE A 298 -23.77 20.87 27.12
C ILE A 298 -25.22 21.11 26.70
N ARG A 299 -25.74 22.31 26.80
CA ARG A 299 -27.11 22.64 26.38
C ARG A 299 -27.36 22.39 24.89
N ARG A 300 -26.37 22.63 24.03
CA ARG A 300 -26.45 22.30 22.63
C ARG A 300 -26.58 20.78 22.41
N LEU A 301 -25.78 19.98 23.10
CA LEU A 301 -25.84 18.52 23.02
C LEU A 301 -27.16 17.99 23.58
N MET A 302 -27.69 18.57 24.67
CA MET A 302 -28.99 18.19 25.22
C MET A 302 -30.12 18.38 24.20
N ARG A 303 -30.12 19.52 23.49
CA ARG A 303 -31.09 19.77 22.40
C ARG A 303 -30.95 18.76 21.27
N GLN A 304 -29.72 18.48 20.83
CA GLN A 304 -29.44 17.54 19.74
C GLN A 304 -29.80 16.09 20.09
N THR A 305 -29.65 15.68 21.34
CA THR A 305 -29.95 14.32 21.81
C THR A 305 -31.36 14.18 22.40
N LYS A 306 -32.11 15.27 22.48
CA LYS A 306 -33.45 15.36 23.14
C LYS A 306 -33.45 14.94 24.63
N LEU A 307 -32.30 15.01 25.29
CA LEU A 307 -32.13 14.66 26.71
C LEU A 307 -32.22 15.93 27.56
N HIS A 308 -33.38 16.57 27.59
CA HIS A 308 -33.60 17.88 28.21
C HIS A 308 -33.37 17.91 29.73
N LYS A 309 -33.59 16.81 30.44
CA LYS A 309 -33.41 16.66 31.89
C LYS A 309 -32.00 16.20 32.32
N ALA A 310 -31.05 16.04 31.36
CA ALA A 310 -29.74 15.49 31.67
C ALA A 310 -28.93 16.33 32.69
N LEU A 311 -29.21 17.65 32.82
CA LEU A 311 -28.58 18.53 33.82
C LEU A 311 -29.05 18.25 35.25
N GLU A 312 -30.20 17.63 35.43
CA GLU A 312 -30.78 17.31 36.74
C GLU A 312 -30.16 16.03 37.32
N SER A 313 -29.53 15.21 36.48
CA SER A 313 -28.98 13.90 36.88
C SER A 313 -27.89 14.02 37.94
N THR A 314 -27.96 13.13 38.93
CA THR A 314 -26.91 12.94 39.94
C THR A 314 -25.61 12.43 39.35
N MET A 315 -24.53 12.49 40.10
CA MET A 315 -23.22 11.99 39.59
C MET A 315 -23.24 10.49 39.36
N GLY A 316 -23.91 9.73 40.20
CA GLY A 316 -24.08 8.28 40.04
C GLY A 316 -24.83 7.94 38.74
N GLU A 317 -25.97 8.62 38.51
CA GLU A 317 -26.74 8.45 37.27
C GLU A 317 -25.93 8.80 36.03
N ILE A 318 -25.14 9.88 36.07
CA ILE A 318 -24.26 10.28 34.96
C ILE A 318 -23.22 9.19 34.67
N GLU A 319 -22.64 8.56 35.67
CA GLU A 319 -21.65 7.51 35.49
C GLU A 319 -22.27 6.22 34.92
N VAL A 320 -23.49 5.86 35.35
CA VAL A 320 -24.24 4.74 34.77
C VAL A 320 -24.56 5.01 33.31
N LYS A 321 -25.18 6.15 33.01
CA LYS A 321 -25.55 6.56 31.65
C LYS A 321 -24.35 6.71 30.72
N LEU A 322 -23.21 7.17 31.23
CA LEU A 322 -21.98 7.23 30.45
C LEU A 322 -21.44 5.83 30.10
N ARG A 323 -21.58 4.87 31.01
CA ARG A 323 -21.17 3.47 30.80
C ARG A 323 -22.04 2.82 29.74
N GLU A 324 -23.35 3.00 29.80
CA GLU A 324 -24.33 2.55 28.80
C GLU A 324 -24.01 3.16 27.43
N ALA A 325 -23.88 4.49 27.35
CA ALA A 325 -23.58 5.18 26.10
C ALA A 325 -22.23 4.78 25.47
N LYS A 326 -21.24 4.42 26.30
CA LYS A 326 -19.96 3.87 25.81
C LYS A 326 -20.12 2.46 25.26
N LYS A 327 -21.01 1.65 25.83
CA LYS A 327 -21.33 0.31 25.33
C LYS A 327 -22.02 0.43 23.98
N ASP A 328 -23.12 1.19 23.90
CA ASP A 328 -23.88 1.41 22.66
C ASP A 328 -22.99 1.95 21.52
N PHE A 329 -22.10 2.88 21.85
CA PHE A 329 -21.16 3.42 20.85
C PHE A 329 -20.14 2.39 20.35
N ARG A 330 -19.72 1.44 21.20
CA ARG A 330 -18.85 0.33 20.80
C ARG A 330 -19.59 -0.68 19.94
N ASP A 331 -20.84 -0.97 20.29
CA ASP A 331 -21.66 -1.98 19.60
C ASP A 331 -22.02 -1.48 18.18
N ILE A 332 -22.40 -0.21 18.04
CA ILE A 332 -22.63 0.39 16.72
C ILE A 332 -21.36 0.41 15.86
N LYS A 333 -20.17 0.63 16.45
CA LYS A 333 -18.90 0.55 15.71
C LYS A 333 -18.56 -0.84 15.17
N LYS A 334 -19.11 -1.88 15.78
CA LYS A 334 -18.89 -3.28 15.37
C LYS A 334 -19.88 -3.76 14.33
N MET A 335 -21.00 -3.05 14.12
CA MET A 335 -21.99 -3.44 13.12
C MET A 335 -21.42 -3.35 11.70
N PRO A 336 -21.75 -4.32 10.82
CA PRO A 336 -21.38 -4.26 9.42
C PRO A 336 -21.93 -2.98 8.78
N LYS A 337 -21.17 -2.41 7.85
CA LYS A 337 -21.48 -1.11 7.21
C LYS A 337 -22.86 -1.04 6.53
N ASN A 338 -23.46 -2.18 6.23
CA ASN A 338 -24.78 -2.27 5.57
C ASN A 338 -25.96 -2.13 6.54
N TYR A 339 -25.74 -1.99 7.85
CA TYR A 339 -26.79 -1.88 8.89
C TYR A 339 -26.74 -0.56 9.66
N ILE A 340 -25.91 0.38 9.26
CA ILE A 340 -25.74 1.69 9.87
C ILE A 340 -26.23 2.77 8.90
#